data_2b54a0de47ecc94a70737a09a400cedb
#
_entry.id   2b54a0de47ecc94a70737a09a400cedb
#
_cell.length_a   1.000
_cell.length_b   1.000
_cell.length_c   1.000
_cell.angle_alpha   90.00
_cell.angle_beta   90.00
_cell.angle_gamma   90.00
#
_symmetry.space_group_name_H-M   'P 1'
#
loop_
_entity.id
_entity.type
_entity.pdbx_description
1 polymer ?
#
loop_
_entity_poly.entity_id
_entity_poly.type
_entity_poly.pdbx_seq_one_letter_code
_entity_poly.pdbx_strand_id
1 'polypeptide(L)'
;MENFTEVNQPITPKKEIGSILSHAFENFTGTFLYALVFVVIYLLAYFIFNGLLSFFIPGGGDYQNEVMRVMNDFVEDKKYDLNAITELQNSLEAARTTAVMISEVISKSITSALLAPLVVGIIYISYQFNAKKEVEFGDLFIGFRQNTAQIIIYGFITTALIQAGLEINMLIGMYLSFAFFIGLPIVFFENTSAIEGIRKSFSLVHANFITVLVLWLLAGIISSAGVLFCLVGVLFTFPFFFTARYSIYSAICGAPYKVKS
;
A
#
# COMPACT_ATOMS: atom_id res chain seq x y z
N MET A 1 41.52 2.46 -24.29
CA MET A 1 40.90 1.46 -23.45
C MET A 1 39.98 2.22 -22.51
N GLU A 2 38.75 2.39 -22.90
CA GLU A 2 37.74 3.07 -22.09
C GLU A 2 37.35 2.12 -20.95
N ASN A 3 37.54 2.58 -19.72
CA ASN A 3 37.07 1.90 -18.52
C ASN A 3 35.54 1.80 -18.61
N PHE A 4 35.05 0.58 -18.81
CA PHE A 4 33.66 0.26 -18.61
C PHE A 4 33.31 0.67 -17.17
N THR A 5 32.58 1.75 -17.03
CA THR A 5 32.04 2.23 -15.77
C THR A 5 31.32 1.06 -15.10
N GLU A 6 31.77 0.69 -13.90
CA GLU A 6 31.08 -0.23 -13.02
C GLU A 6 29.62 0.21 -12.94
N VAL A 7 28.74 -0.60 -13.44
CA VAL A 7 27.28 -0.40 -13.25
C VAL A 7 27.07 -0.44 -11.75
N ASN A 8 26.82 0.70 -11.13
CA ASN A 8 26.57 0.81 -9.70
C ASN A 8 25.41 -0.12 -9.32
N GLN A 9 25.77 -1.27 -8.73
CA GLN A 9 24.76 -2.18 -8.23
C GLN A 9 24.10 -1.51 -7.01
N PRO A 10 22.77 -1.56 -6.90
CA PRO A 10 22.08 -1.00 -5.76
C PRO A 10 22.55 -1.69 -4.48
N ILE A 11 22.72 -0.90 -3.43
CA ILE A 11 23.12 -1.40 -2.11
C ILE A 11 21.97 -2.25 -1.56
N THR A 12 22.22 -3.52 -1.26
CA THR A 12 21.24 -4.39 -0.61
C THR A 12 21.53 -4.45 0.88
N PRO A 13 20.53 -4.22 1.74
CA PRO A 13 20.72 -4.33 3.18
C PRO A 13 20.93 -5.80 3.59
N LYS A 14 21.65 -6.03 4.70
CA LYS A 14 21.72 -7.35 5.31
C LYS A 14 20.33 -7.80 5.76
N LYS A 15 20.11 -9.11 5.84
CA LYS A 15 18.82 -9.71 6.31
C LYS A 15 18.59 -9.55 7.82
N GLU A 16 19.02 -8.44 8.38
CA GLU A 16 18.86 -8.07 9.78
C GLU A 16 17.84 -6.93 9.89
N ILE A 17 16.93 -6.98 10.85
CA ILE A 17 15.85 -5.99 11.02
C ILE A 17 16.41 -4.57 11.07
N GLY A 18 17.47 -4.33 11.87
CA GLY A 18 18.09 -3.02 11.98
C GLY A 18 18.69 -2.50 10.68
N SER A 19 19.38 -3.37 9.92
CA SER A 19 19.96 -3.02 8.61
C SER A 19 18.90 -2.67 7.60
N ILE A 20 17.80 -3.45 7.54
CA ILE A 20 16.69 -3.21 6.60
C ILE A 20 15.94 -1.92 6.97
N LEU A 21 15.71 -1.70 8.26
CA LEU A 21 15.04 -0.49 8.75
C LEU A 21 15.87 0.78 8.48
N SER A 22 17.17 0.74 8.75
CA SER A 22 18.10 1.82 8.42
C SER A 22 18.08 2.17 6.94
N HIS A 23 18.15 1.15 6.09
CA HIS A 23 18.07 1.30 4.64
C HIS A 23 16.70 1.85 4.17
N ALA A 24 15.60 1.48 4.85
CA ALA A 24 14.28 2.02 4.57
C ALA A 24 14.19 3.51 4.93
N PHE A 25 14.77 3.93 6.05
CA PHE A 25 14.84 5.35 6.42
C PHE A 25 15.74 6.16 5.49
N GLU A 26 16.89 5.62 5.09
CA GLU A 26 17.77 6.27 4.12
C GLU A 26 17.06 6.49 2.78
N ASN A 27 16.37 5.47 2.26
CA ASN A 27 15.56 5.58 1.06
C ASN A 27 14.45 6.62 1.21
N PHE A 28 13.73 6.57 2.31
CA PHE A 28 12.63 7.48 2.56
C PHE A 28 13.10 8.93 2.63
N THR A 29 14.15 9.21 3.41
CA THR A 29 14.70 10.56 3.54
C THR A 29 15.33 11.07 2.24
N GLY A 30 16.05 10.22 1.51
CA GLY A 30 16.67 10.56 0.24
C GLY A 30 15.68 10.77 -0.91
N THR A 31 14.49 10.15 -0.83
CA THR A 31 13.44 10.30 -1.86
C THR A 31 12.22 11.09 -1.34
N PHE A 32 12.37 11.80 -0.23
CA PHE A 32 11.27 12.44 0.50
C PHE A 32 10.38 13.34 -0.35
N LEU A 33 10.96 14.17 -1.21
CA LEU A 33 10.20 15.07 -2.07
C LEU A 33 9.31 14.28 -3.05
N TYR A 34 9.83 13.22 -3.65
CA TYR A 34 9.08 12.34 -4.56
C TYR A 34 7.99 11.57 -3.81
N ALA A 35 8.30 11.14 -2.57
CA ALA A 35 7.36 10.45 -1.70
C ALA A 35 6.19 11.37 -1.31
N LEU A 36 6.44 12.65 -1.05
CA LEU A 36 5.41 13.65 -0.76
C LEU A 36 4.51 13.88 -1.98
N VAL A 37 5.10 14.09 -3.17
CA VAL A 37 4.34 14.24 -4.42
C VAL A 37 3.52 12.99 -4.72
N PHE A 38 4.11 11.80 -4.53
CA PHE A 38 3.40 10.53 -4.65
C PHE A 38 2.14 10.49 -3.79
N VAL A 39 2.25 10.84 -2.50
CA VAL A 39 1.09 10.79 -1.57
C VAL A 39 0.00 11.75 -2.01
N VAL A 40 0.35 12.96 -2.42
CA VAL A 40 -0.64 13.93 -2.90
C VAL A 40 -1.40 13.38 -4.11
N ILE A 41 -0.66 12.89 -5.12
CA ILE A 41 -1.26 12.29 -6.32
C ILE A 41 -2.09 11.04 -5.96
N TYR A 42 -1.55 10.19 -5.09
CA TYR A 42 -2.21 8.95 -4.66
C TYR A 42 -3.55 9.25 -3.96
N LEU A 43 -3.56 10.18 -3.00
CA LEU A 43 -4.77 10.54 -2.27
C LEU A 43 -5.80 11.21 -3.17
N LEU A 44 -5.39 12.15 -4.02
CA LEU A 44 -6.29 12.78 -4.99
C LEU A 44 -6.93 11.74 -5.91
N ALA A 45 -6.12 10.85 -6.50
CA ALA A 45 -6.61 9.79 -7.37
C ALA A 45 -7.51 8.80 -6.60
N TYR A 46 -7.14 8.46 -5.35
CA TYR A 46 -7.95 7.60 -4.49
C TYR A 46 -9.34 8.19 -4.24
N PHE A 47 -9.43 9.46 -3.87
CA PHE A 47 -10.72 10.13 -3.64
C PHE A 47 -11.55 10.25 -4.91
N ILE A 48 -10.91 10.58 -6.04
CA ILE A 48 -11.60 10.67 -7.34
C ILE A 48 -12.17 9.31 -7.74
N PHE A 49 -11.36 8.24 -7.72
CA PHE A 49 -11.83 6.91 -8.11
C PHE A 49 -12.90 6.37 -7.16
N ASN A 50 -12.75 6.52 -5.86
CA ASN A 50 -13.80 6.10 -4.92
C ASN A 50 -15.08 6.92 -5.11
N GLY A 51 -14.98 8.23 -5.29
CA GLY A 51 -16.13 9.08 -5.58
C GLY A 51 -16.85 8.66 -6.85
N LEU A 52 -16.13 8.41 -7.95
CA LEU A 52 -16.73 7.94 -9.20
C LEU A 52 -17.36 6.56 -9.05
N LEU A 53 -16.69 5.62 -8.39
CA LEU A 53 -17.20 4.26 -8.21
C LEU A 53 -18.42 4.21 -7.29
N SER A 54 -18.56 5.14 -6.34
CA SER A 54 -19.72 5.20 -5.44
C SER A 54 -21.05 5.40 -6.18
N PHE A 55 -21.04 6.05 -7.35
CA PHE A 55 -22.22 6.20 -8.20
C PHE A 55 -22.71 4.88 -8.82
N PHE A 56 -21.84 3.88 -8.90
CA PHE A 56 -22.13 2.58 -9.48
C PHE A 56 -22.42 1.50 -8.43
N ILE A 57 -22.34 1.84 -7.14
CA ILE A 57 -22.60 0.89 -6.04
C ILE A 57 -24.10 0.82 -5.79
N PRO A 58 -24.76 -0.32 -5.98
CA PRO A 58 -26.17 -0.50 -5.64
C PRO A 58 -26.41 -0.25 -4.14
N GLY A 59 -27.34 0.65 -3.82
CA GLY A 59 -27.63 1.01 -2.43
C GLY A 59 -26.57 1.85 -1.70
N GLY A 60 -25.49 2.24 -2.40
CA GLY A 60 -24.41 3.02 -1.80
C GLY A 60 -24.88 4.42 -1.34
N GLY A 61 -25.77 5.05 -2.08
CA GLY A 61 -26.37 6.32 -1.69
C GLY A 61 -27.24 6.23 -0.44
N ASP A 62 -28.08 5.20 -0.34
CA ASP A 62 -28.92 4.97 0.82
C ASP A 62 -28.08 4.66 2.05
N TYR A 63 -27.04 3.84 1.90
CA TYR A 63 -26.08 3.55 2.96
C TYR A 63 -25.34 4.81 3.43
N GLN A 64 -24.87 5.65 2.51
CA GLN A 64 -24.19 6.91 2.87
C GLN A 64 -25.14 7.86 3.61
N ASN A 65 -26.39 7.98 3.16
CA ASN A 65 -27.40 8.79 3.84
C ASN A 65 -27.68 8.26 5.25
N GLU A 66 -27.77 6.95 5.43
CA GLU A 66 -27.96 6.32 6.72
C GLU A 66 -26.76 6.53 7.64
N VAL A 67 -25.53 6.37 7.15
CA VAL A 67 -24.30 6.69 7.90
C VAL A 67 -24.29 8.15 8.34
N MET A 68 -24.63 9.09 7.45
CA MET A 68 -24.71 10.51 7.79
C MET A 68 -25.77 10.79 8.84
N ARG A 69 -26.92 10.15 8.76
CA ARG A 69 -27.98 10.26 9.77
C ARG A 69 -27.50 9.78 11.13
N VAL A 70 -26.97 8.57 11.21
CA VAL A 70 -26.48 7.97 12.46
C VAL A 70 -25.36 8.80 13.08
N MET A 71 -24.45 9.34 12.23
CA MET A 71 -23.37 10.22 12.70
C MET A 71 -23.89 11.56 13.23
N ASN A 72 -24.88 12.17 12.57
CA ASN A 72 -25.49 13.41 13.03
C ASN A 72 -26.21 13.21 14.36
N ASP A 73 -27.00 12.13 14.49
CA ASP A 73 -27.70 11.78 15.72
C ASP A 73 -26.70 11.61 16.88
N PHE A 74 -25.56 10.93 16.63
CA PHE A 74 -24.51 10.76 17.63
C PHE A 74 -23.86 12.09 18.06
N VAL A 75 -23.64 13.01 17.10
CA VAL A 75 -23.05 14.33 17.40
C VAL A 75 -24.07 15.22 18.17
N GLU A 76 -25.35 15.14 17.83
CA GLU A 76 -26.39 15.92 18.48
C GLU A 76 -26.66 15.48 19.93
N ASP A 77 -26.60 14.18 20.21
CA ASP A 77 -26.81 13.61 21.55
C ASP A 77 -25.73 14.02 22.58
N LYS A 78 -24.55 14.47 22.10
CA LYS A 78 -23.41 14.93 22.93
C LYS A 78 -22.98 13.96 24.04
N LYS A 79 -23.40 12.72 23.95
CA LYS A 79 -22.98 11.62 24.87
C LYS A 79 -21.81 10.88 24.23
N TYR A 80 -20.61 11.19 24.67
CA TYR A 80 -19.38 10.56 24.17
C TYR A 80 -18.83 9.53 25.18
N ASP A 81 -19.73 8.73 25.78
CA ASP A 81 -19.34 7.63 26.64
C ASP A 81 -19.14 6.32 25.83
N LEU A 82 -18.63 5.30 26.51
CA LEU A 82 -18.32 4.03 25.87
C LEU A 82 -19.57 3.33 25.30
N ASN A 83 -20.74 3.53 25.95
CA ASN A 83 -21.99 2.92 25.53
C ASN A 83 -22.49 3.59 24.24
N ALA A 84 -22.45 4.92 24.17
CA ALA A 84 -22.82 5.68 22.98
C ALA A 84 -21.93 5.33 21.77
N ILE A 85 -20.62 5.12 21.99
CA ILE A 85 -19.70 4.65 20.94
C ILE A 85 -20.08 3.23 20.48
N THR A 86 -20.44 2.36 21.40
CA THR A 86 -20.84 0.98 21.06
C THR A 86 -22.18 0.96 20.29
N GLU A 87 -23.14 1.79 20.69
CA GLU A 87 -24.42 1.97 19.98
C GLU A 87 -24.21 2.52 18.57
N LEU A 88 -23.31 3.50 18.41
CA LEU A 88 -22.91 4.02 17.10
C LEU A 88 -22.36 2.90 16.21
N GLN A 89 -21.40 2.10 16.72
CA GLN A 89 -20.83 0.99 15.98
C GLN A 89 -21.90 -0.01 15.54
N ASN A 90 -22.76 -0.44 16.45
CA ASN A 90 -23.84 -1.38 16.16
C ASN A 90 -24.82 -0.83 15.10
N SER A 91 -25.14 0.46 15.17
CA SER A 91 -26.04 1.11 14.20
C SER A 91 -25.40 1.18 12.81
N LEU A 92 -24.10 1.50 12.73
CA LEU A 92 -23.37 1.50 11.47
C LEU A 92 -23.24 0.08 10.86
N GLU A 93 -22.99 -0.93 11.69
CA GLU A 93 -22.97 -2.33 11.25
C GLU A 93 -24.35 -2.80 10.76
N ALA A 94 -25.42 -2.45 11.46
CA ALA A 94 -26.79 -2.80 11.06
C ALA A 94 -27.21 -2.18 9.72
N ALA A 95 -26.74 -0.96 9.43
CA ALA A 95 -26.97 -0.29 8.14
C ALA A 95 -26.22 -0.94 6.97
N ARG A 96 -25.21 -1.74 7.26
CA ARG A 96 -24.29 -2.33 6.28
C ARG A 96 -24.82 -3.66 5.73
N THR A 97 -25.54 -3.60 4.61
CA THR A 97 -26.09 -4.80 3.96
C THR A 97 -24.97 -5.61 3.25
N THR A 98 -25.22 -6.91 3.02
CA THR A 98 -24.28 -7.77 2.27
C THR A 98 -23.97 -7.20 0.87
N ALA A 99 -24.95 -6.57 0.22
CA ALA A 99 -24.76 -5.94 -1.08
C ALA A 99 -23.77 -4.77 -1.00
N VAL A 100 -23.88 -3.95 0.05
CA VAL A 100 -22.94 -2.85 0.34
C VAL A 100 -21.53 -3.40 0.60
N MET A 101 -21.40 -4.43 1.43
CA MET A 101 -20.11 -5.07 1.73
C MET A 101 -19.41 -5.58 0.47
N ILE A 102 -20.12 -6.32 -0.39
CA ILE A 102 -19.57 -6.82 -1.66
C ILE A 102 -19.14 -5.65 -2.56
N SER A 103 -19.98 -4.63 -2.67
CA SER A 103 -19.72 -3.46 -3.49
C SER A 103 -18.50 -2.66 -3.00
N GLU A 104 -18.32 -2.53 -1.69
CA GLU A 104 -17.13 -1.92 -1.09
C GLU A 104 -15.84 -2.72 -1.40
N VAL A 105 -15.89 -4.06 -1.27
CA VAL A 105 -14.75 -4.92 -1.62
C VAL A 105 -14.37 -4.73 -3.08
N ILE A 106 -15.33 -4.73 -4.00
CA ILE A 106 -15.09 -4.55 -5.43
C ILE A 106 -14.54 -3.15 -5.70
N SER A 107 -15.16 -2.09 -5.15
CA SER A 107 -14.75 -0.70 -5.36
C SER A 107 -13.33 -0.45 -4.87
N LYS A 108 -13.01 -0.90 -3.65
CA LYS A 108 -11.66 -0.80 -3.07
C LYS A 108 -10.64 -1.58 -3.92
N SER A 109 -11.02 -2.75 -4.44
CA SER A 109 -10.15 -3.57 -5.27
C SER A 109 -9.86 -2.92 -6.62
N ILE A 110 -10.86 -2.33 -7.27
CA ILE A 110 -10.70 -1.58 -8.52
C ILE A 110 -9.81 -0.36 -8.28
N THR A 111 -10.10 0.43 -7.25
CA THR A 111 -9.29 1.62 -6.90
C THR A 111 -7.84 1.24 -6.64
N SER A 112 -7.60 0.23 -5.83
CA SER A 112 -6.24 -0.25 -5.54
C SER A 112 -5.52 -0.77 -6.78
N ALA A 113 -6.23 -1.48 -7.66
CA ALA A 113 -5.69 -1.96 -8.92
C ALA A 113 -5.22 -0.81 -9.82
N LEU A 114 -6.03 0.25 -9.95
CA LEU A 114 -5.70 1.43 -10.75
C LEU A 114 -4.55 2.24 -10.15
N LEU A 115 -4.39 2.22 -8.83
CA LEU A 115 -3.32 2.92 -8.13
C LEU A 115 -2.05 2.08 -7.96
N ALA A 116 -2.09 0.76 -8.16
CA ALA A 116 -0.93 -0.12 -8.02
C ALA A 116 0.26 0.31 -8.90
N PRO A 117 0.09 0.76 -10.17
CA PRO A 117 1.19 1.26 -10.98
C PRO A 117 1.90 2.49 -10.37
N LEU A 118 1.14 3.37 -9.68
CA LEU A 118 1.72 4.53 -9.00
C LEU A 118 2.52 4.10 -7.76
N VAL A 119 2.05 3.08 -7.03
CA VAL A 119 2.82 2.47 -5.91
C VAL A 119 4.12 1.86 -6.41
N VAL A 120 4.11 1.24 -7.57
CA VAL A 120 5.34 0.76 -8.23
C VAL A 120 6.30 1.92 -8.50
N GLY A 121 5.81 3.08 -8.90
CA GLY A 121 6.62 4.26 -9.16
C GLY A 121 7.47 4.69 -7.96
N ILE A 122 6.87 4.79 -6.76
CA ILE A 122 7.65 5.17 -5.55
C ILE A 122 8.63 4.06 -5.12
N ILE A 123 8.29 2.79 -5.35
CA ILE A 123 9.20 1.66 -5.13
C ILE A 123 10.40 1.74 -6.10
N TYR A 124 10.15 2.08 -7.37
CA TYR A 124 11.18 2.25 -8.38
C TYR A 124 12.09 3.44 -8.10
N ILE A 125 11.55 4.57 -7.65
CA ILE A 125 12.32 5.73 -7.21
C ILE A 125 13.28 5.35 -6.07
N SER A 126 12.82 4.57 -5.09
CA SER A 126 13.68 4.04 -4.03
C SER A 126 14.82 3.18 -4.57
N TYR A 127 14.55 2.38 -5.61
CA TYR A 127 15.58 1.61 -6.31
C TYR A 127 16.58 2.50 -7.05
N GLN A 128 16.11 3.51 -7.80
CA GLN A 128 16.97 4.45 -8.53
C GLN A 128 17.91 5.19 -7.58
N PHE A 129 17.38 5.71 -6.48
CA PHE A 129 18.16 6.37 -5.43
C PHE A 129 19.28 5.46 -4.89
N ASN A 130 18.95 4.20 -4.55
CA ASN A 130 19.93 3.22 -4.07
C ASN A 130 20.97 2.83 -5.12
N ALA A 131 20.61 2.83 -6.38
CA ALA A 131 21.51 2.57 -7.50
C ALA A 131 22.35 3.82 -7.88
N LYS A 132 22.22 4.92 -7.11
CA LYS A 132 22.86 6.22 -7.38
C LYS A 132 22.63 6.73 -8.81
N LYS A 133 21.43 6.46 -9.33
CA LYS A 133 20.97 6.96 -10.62
C LYS A 133 20.22 8.27 -10.45
N GLU A 134 20.13 9.04 -11.51
CA GLU A 134 19.26 10.20 -11.54
C GLU A 134 17.82 9.79 -11.37
N VAL A 135 17.08 10.52 -10.53
CA VAL A 135 15.67 10.29 -10.24
C VAL A 135 14.85 11.43 -10.82
N GLU A 136 13.85 11.09 -11.63
CA GLU A 136 12.96 12.05 -12.25
C GLU A 136 11.52 11.87 -11.75
N PHE A 137 10.72 12.94 -11.78
CA PHE A 137 9.29 12.83 -11.45
C PHE A 137 8.53 11.89 -12.38
N GLY A 138 9.00 11.74 -13.63
CA GLY A 138 8.46 10.77 -14.59
C GLY A 138 8.55 9.32 -14.14
N ASP A 139 9.49 9.00 -13.25
CA ASP A 139 9.69 7.66 -12.70
C ASP A 139 8.53 7.21 -11.80
N LEU A 140 7.76 8.17 -11.24
CA LEU A 140 6.52 7.84 -10.51
C LEU A 140 5.50 7.10 -11.39
N PHE A 141 5.58 7.26 -12.70
CA PHE A 141 4.64 6.66 -13.65
C PHE A 141 5.21 5.43 -14.37
N ILE A 142 6.37 4.91 -13.95
CA ILE A 142 7.01 3.75 -14.59
C ILE A 142 6.12 2.50 -14.60
N GLY A 143 5.32 2.29 -13.54
CA GLY A 143 4.38 1.19 -13.45
C GLY A 143 3.26 1.21 -14.51
N PHE A 144 3.02 2.37 -15.16
CA PHE A 144 2.12 2.50 -16.30
C PHE A 144 2.80 2.20 -17.64
N ARG A 145 4.12 2.00 -17.66
CA ARG A 145 4.92 1.75 -18.87
C ARG A 145 5.44 0.32 -18.94
N GLN A 146 5.61 -0.33 -17.80
CA GLN A 146 6.21 -1.67 -17.72
C GLN A 146 5.32 -2.60 -16.90
N ASN A 147 4.99 -3.76 -17.48
CA ASN A 147 4.20 -4.84 -16.87
C ASN A 147 2.85 -4.38 -16.26
N THR A 148 2.29 -3.30 -16.78
CA THR A 148 1.11 -2.59 -16.23
C THR A 148 -0.07 -3.52 -15.97
N ALA A 149 -0.39 -4.39 -16.94
CA ALA A 149 -1.51 -5.31 -16.83
C ALA A 149 -1.35 -6.26 -15.62
N GLN A 150 -0.15 -6.82 -15.41
CA GLN A 150 0.10 -7.74 -14.30
C GLN A 150 0.11 -7.01 -12.95
N ILE A 151 0.59 -5.76 -12.92
CA ILE A 151 0.57 -4.89 -11.74
C ILE A 151 -0.90 -4.59 -11.34
N ILE A 152 -1.75 -4.23 -12.30
CA ILE A 152 -3.18 -3.97 -12.07
C ILE A 152 -3.88 -5.24 -11.59
N ILE A 153 -3.67 -6.38 -12.25
CA ILE A 153 -4.24 -7.68 -11.86
C ILE A 153 -3.78 -8.06 -10.45
N TYR A 154 -2.50 -7.88 -10.14
CA TYR A 154 -1.96 -8.12 -8.80
C TYR A 154 -2.68 -7.25 -7.75
N GLY A 155 -2.77 -5.93 -7.99
CA GLY A 155 -3.45 -4.99 -7.11
C GLY A 155 -4.90 -5.38 -6.86
N PHE A 156 -5.63 -5.75 -7.94
CA PHE A 156 -7.02 -6.19 -7.84
C PHE A 156 -7.17 -7.46 -6.97
N ILE A 157 -6.46 -8.53 -7.34
CA ILE A 157 -6.60 -9.84 -6.66
C ILE A 157 -6.20 -9.72 -5.19
N THR A 158 -5.05 -9.11 -4.90
CA THR A 158 -4.56 -9.03 -3.52
C THR A 158 -5.46 -8.16 -2.65
N THR A 159 -5.95 -7.03 -3.17
CA THR A 159 -6.89 -6.19 -2.41
C THR A 159 -8.23 -6.87 -2.22
N ALA A 160 -8.77 -7.56 -3.23
CA ALA A 160 -10.01 -8.31 -3.09
C ALA A 160 -9.88 -9.39 -1.99
N LEU A 161 -8.79 -10.14 -1.97
CA LEU A 161 -8.53 -11.16 -0.95
C LEU A 161 -8.35 -10.54 0.44
N ILE A 162 -7.60 -9.44 0.56
CA ILE A 162 -7.39 -8.76 1.84
C ILE A 162 -8.71 -8.20 2.37
N GLN A 163 -9.49 -7.51 1.55
CA GLN A 163 -10.77 -6.94 1.96
C GLN A 163 -11.77 -8.03 2.33
N ALA A 164 -11.91 -9.09 1.53
CA ALA A 164 -12.75 -10.23 1.88
C ALA A 164 -12.29 -10.90 3.20
N GLY A 165 -10.98 -10.99 3.41
CA GLY A 165 -10.41 -11.48 4.67
C GLY A 165 -10.78 -10.59 5.87
N LEU A 166 -10.75 -9.26 5.71
CA LEU A 166 -11.14 -8.30 6.75
C LEU A 166 -12.64 -8.41 7.09
N GLU A 167 -13.50 -8.67 6.10
CA GLU A 167 -14.93 -8.87 6.33
C GLU A 167 -15.22 -10.19 7.13
N ILE A 168 -14.40 -11.22 6.93
CA ILE A 168 -14.53 -12.48 7.70
C ILE A 168 -13.95 -12.30 9.10
N ASN A 169 -12.72 -11.79 9.18
CA ASN A 169 -12.02 -11.55 10.45
C ASN A 169 -10.82 -10.64 10.20
N MET A 170 -10.64 -9.63 11.06
CA MET A 170 -9.54 -8.68 10.98
C MET A 170 -8.16 -9.37 10.89
N LEU A 171 -7.94 -10.46 11.63
CA LEU A 171 -6.66 -11.18 11.63
C LEU A 171 -6.38 -11.86 10.28
N ILE A 172 -7.42 -12.36 9.60
CA ILE A 172 -7.29 -12.96 8.26
C ILE A 172 -6.85 -11.90 7.26
N GLY A 173 -7.51 -10.74 7.25
CA GLY A 173 -7.15 -9.64 6.35
C GLY A 173 -5.75 -9.09 6.61
N MET A 174 -5.38 -8.92 7.88
CA MET A 174 -4.02 -8.51 8.27
C MET A 174 -2.96 -9.53 7.83
N TYR A 175 -3.23 -10.82 8.03
CA TYR A 175 -2.34 -11.89 7.59
C TYR A 175 -2.16 -11.89 6.06
N LEU A 176 -3.22 -11.72 5.29
CA LEU A 176 -3.12 -11.65 3.83
C LEU A 176 -2.37 -10.40 3.37
N SER A 177 -2.58 -9.24 4.02
CA SER A 177 -1.82 -8.01 3.76
C SER A 177 -0.32 -8.21 4.00
N PHE A 178 0.04 -8.88 5.08
CA PHE A 178 1.40 -9.29 5.39
C PHE A 178 1.97 -10.27 4.35
N ALA A 179 1.22 -11.33 4.01
CA ALA A 179 1.67 -12.37 3.09
C ALA A 179 1.94 -11.85 1.67
N PHE A 180 1.19 -10.83 1.23
CA PHE A 180 1.33 -10.24 -0.10
C PHE A 180 2.21 -8.97 -0.12
N PHE A 181 2.85 -8.63 1.00
CA PHE A 181 3.51 -7.35 1.15
C PHE A 181 4.59 -7.05 0.11
N ILE A 182 5.44 -8.03 -0.22
CA ILE A 182 6.55 -7.86 -1.18
C ILE A 182 6.20 -8.28 -2.62
N GLY A 183 4.98 -8.70 -2.88
CA GLY A 183 4.63 -9.25 -4.20
C GLY A 183 4.59 -8.20 -5.30
N LEU A 184 4.19 -6.96 -5.00
CA LEU A 184 4.15 -5.89 -6.00
C LEU A 184 5.54 -5.56 -6.56
N PRO A 185 6.60 -5.34 -5.74
CA PRO A 185 7.96 -5.25 -6.26
C PRO A 185 8.43 -6.50 -7.03
N ILE A 186 8.02 -7.71 -6.62
CA ILE A 186 8.34 -8.94 -7.37
C ILE A 186 7.75 -8.88 -8.78
N VAL A 187 6.45 -8.59 -8.91
CA VAL A 187 5.77 -8.49 -10.21
C VAL A 187 6.45 -7.49 -11.12
N PHE A 188 6.87 -6.35 -10.59
CA PHE A 188 7.49 -5.29 -11.37
C PHE A 188 8.95 -5.61 -11.72
N PHE A 189 9.81 -5.84 -10.74
CA PHE A 189 11.26 -6.00 -10.97
C PHE A 189 11.63 -7.29 -11.67
N GLU A 190 10.90 -8.37 -11.42
CA GLU A 190 11.15 -9.66 -12.05
C GLU A 190 10.32 -9.87 -13.33
N ASN A 191 9.44 -8.90 -13.67
CA ASN A 191 8.56 -8.95 -14.82
C ASN A 191 7.72 -10.24 -14.88
N THR A 192 7.22 -10.68 -13.75
CA THR A 192 6.43 -11.91 -13.59
C THR A 192 4.94 -11.67 -13.72
N SER A 193 4.16 -12.74 -13.82
CA SER A 193 2.69 -12.65 -13.74
C SER A 193 2.23 -12.30 -12.32
N ALA A 194 1.02 -11.74 -12.21
CA ALA A 194 0.39 -11.43 -10.94
C ALA A 194 0.30 -12.65 -10.01
N ILE A 195 -0.10 -13.80 -10.54
CA ILE A 195 -0.24 -15.06 -9.78
C ILE A 195 1.11 -15.56 -9.28
N GLU A 196 2.14 -15.48 -10.11
CA GLU A 196 3.50 -15.86 -9.72
C GLU A 196 4.03 -14.91 -8.63
N GLY A 197 3.80 -13.60 -8.77
CA GLY A 197 4.11 -12.60 -7.75
C GLY A 197 3.44 -12.89 -6.40
N ILE A 198 2.16 -13.29 -6.40
CA ILE A 198 1.41 -13.71 -5.21
C ILE A 198 2.05 -14.93 -4.57
N ARG A 199 2.30 -15.99 -5.36
CA ARG A 199 2.91 -17.24 -4.87
C ARG A 199 4.29 -17.01 -4.30
N LYS A 200 5.11 -16.25 -5.01
CA LYS A 200 6.49 -15.95 -4.60
C LYS A 200 6.52 -15.07 -3.35
N SER A 201 5.67 -14.04 -3.27
CA SER A 201 5.52 -13.23 -2.07
C SER A 201 5.15 -14.09 -0.86
N PHE A 202 4.12 -14.92 -0.99
CA PHE A 202 3.69 -15.82 0.07
C PHE A 202 4.83 -16.73 0.54
N SER A 203 5.53 -17.40 -0.37
CA SER A 203 6.63 -18.30 -0.04
C SER A 203 7.80 -17.58 0.65
N LEU A 204 8.24 -16.43 0.12
CA LEU A 204 9.39 -15.69 0.64
C LEU A 204 9.09 -15.02 1.99
N VAL A 205 7.87 -14.49 2.17
CA VAL A 205 7.42 -13.92 3.43
C VAL A 205 7.41 -14.98 4.52
N HIS A 206 6.91 -16.19 4.24
CA HIS A 206 6.88 -17.28 5.21
C HIS A 206 8.28 -17.84 5.49
N ALA A 207 9.15 -17.91 4.50
CA ALA A 207 10.55 -18.30 4.69
C ALA A 207 11.34 -17.29 5.58
N ASN A 208 10.89 -16.04 5.66
CA ASN A 208 11.52 -14.99 6.47
C ASN A 208 10.50 -14.39 7.47
N PHE A 209 9.62 -15.22 8.01
CA PHE A 209 8.39 -14.81 8.70
C PHE A 209 8.63 -13.73 9.77
N ILE A 210 9.49 -13.98 10.74
CA ILE A 210 9.73 -13.05 11.87
C ILE A 210 10.30 -11.72 11.38
N THR A 211 11.28 -11.77 10.48
CA THR A 211 11.93 -10.56 9.96
C THR A 211 10.92 -9.69 9.20
N VAL A 212 10.13 -10.28 8.30
CA VAL A 212 9.14 -9.53 7.53
C VAL A 212 7.99 -9.06 8.39
N LEU A 213 7.52 -9.88 9.35
CA LEU A 213 6.44 -9.51 10.26
C LEU A 213 6.80 -8.27 11.08
N VAL A 214 7.98 -8.28 11.71
CA VAL A 214 8.44 -7.14 12.51
C VAL A 214 8.59 -5.89 11.64
N LEU A 215 9.18 -6.01 10.47
CA LEU A 215 9.37 -4.88 9.56
C LEU A 215 8.03 -4.35 9.00
N TRP A 216 7.08 -5.23 8.67
CA TRP A 216 5.75 -4.85 8.23
C TRP A 216 4.99 -4.08 9.32
N LEU A 217 5.04 -4.58 10.58
CA LEU A 217 4.45 -3.90 11.74
C LEU A 217 5.11 -2.54 11.99
N LEU A 218 6.46 -2.48 12.00
CA LEU A 218 7.19 -1.23 12.19
C LEU A 218 6.88 -0.22 11.07
N ALA A 219 6.84 -0.67 9.80
CA ALA A 219 6.47 0.20 8.69
C ALA A 219 5.05 0.75 8.86
N GLY A 220 4.10 -0.07 9.32
CA GLY A 220 2.74 0.35 9.62
C GLY A 220 2.69 1.38 10.76
N ILE A 221 3.37 1.12 11.88
CA ILE A 221 3.43 2.03 13.04
C ILE A 221 4.05 3.37 12.66
N ILE A 222 5.20 3.36 11.98
CA ILE A 222 5.89 4.58 11.55
C ILE A 222 5.02 5.39 10.59
N SER A 223 4.39 4.73 9.62
CA SER A 223 3.50 5.38 8.65
C SER A 223 2.26 5.98 9.30
N SER A 224 1.77 5.38 10.39
CA SER A 224 0.62 5.87 11.15
C SER A 224 0.98 6.93 12.18
N ALA A 225 2.25 7.10 12.54
CA ALA A 225 2.70 8.03 13.58
C ALA A 225 2.30 9.49 13.29
N GLY A 226 2.14 9.85 12.01
CA GLY A 226 1.69 11.17 11.59
C GLY A 226 0.30 11.55 12.10
N VAL A 227 -0.54 10.59 12.46
CA VAL A 227 -1.87 10.83 13.05
C VAL A 227 -1.76 11.64 14.35
N LEU A 228 -0.67 11.44 15.12
CA LEU A 228 -0.40 12.18 16.35
C LEU A 228 -0.18 13.69 16.13
N PHE A 229 0.20 14.08 14.91
CA PHE A 229 0.45 15.48 14.52
C PHE A 229 -0.69 16.04 13.66
N CYS A 230 -1.93 15.68 13.95
CA CYS A 230 -3.09 15.94 13.14
C CYS A 230 -2.96 15.35 11.72
N LEU A 231 -4.01 15.36 10.93
CA LEU A 231 -4.01 14.73 9.58
C LEU A 231 -2.86 15.16 8.66
N VAL A 232 -2.29 16.35 8.87
CA VAL A 232 -1.13 16.86 8.11
C VAL A 232 0.10 15.98 8.30
N GLY A 233 0.34 15.45 9.52
CA GLY A 233 1.48 14.57 9.79
C GLY A 233 1.44 13.26 9.00
N VAL A 234 0.25 12.77 8.66
CA VAL A 234 0.08 11.56 7.85
C VAL A 234 0.68 11.73 6.45
N LEU A 235 0.55 12.90 5.82
CA LEU A 235 1.15 13.18 4.50
C LEU A 235 2.66 12.96 4.51
N PHE A 236 3.31 13.21 5.66
CA PHE A 236 4.76 13.08 5.81
C PHE A 236 5.20 11.66 6.18
N THR A 237 4.38 10.88 6.88
CA THR A 237 4.79 9.55 7.37
C THR A 237 4.22 8.41 6.53
N PHE A 238 3.06 8.56 5.94
CA PHE A 238 2.39 7.54 5.15
C PHE A 238 3.23 6.96 3.99
N PRO A 239 4.02 7.78 3.24
CA PRO A 239 4.84 7.25 2.16
C PRO A 239 5.91 6.26 2.62
N PHE A 240 6.33 6.30 3.90
CA PHE A 240 7.31 5.37 4.45
C PHE A 240 6.92 3.90 4.24
N PHE A 241 5.62 3.59 4.34
CA PHE A 241 5.12 2.23 4.13
C PHE A 241 5.45 1.68 2.74
N PHE A 242 5.41 2.53 1.73
CA PHE A 242 5.68 2.14 0.35
C PHE A 242 7.18 2.08 0.04
N THR A 243 7.96 3.04 0.55
CA THR A 243 9.41 3.03 0.37
C THR A 243 10.07 1.87 1.12
N ALA A 244 9.57 1.52 2.32
CA ALA A 244 10.04 0.38 3.09
C ALA A 244 9.84 -0.97 2.36
N ARG A 245 8.82 -1.09 1.49
CA ARG A 245 8.62 -2.29 0.65
C ARG A 245 9.83 -2.60 -0.22
N TYR A 246 10.45 -1.56 -0.80
CA TYR A 246 11.66 -1.76 -1.59
C TYR A 246 12.80 -2.33 -0.76
N SER A 247 13.03 -1.77 0.44
CA SER A 247 14.11 -2.20 1.32
C SER A 247 13.95 -3.65 1.78
N ILE A 248 12.71 -4.05 2.11
CA ILE A 248 12.38 -5.44 2.49
C ILE A 248 12.54 -6.38 1.29
N TYR A 249 12.02 -5.98 0.12
CA TYR A 249 12.21 -6.74 -1.12
C TYR A 249 13.70 -6.93 -1.45
N SER A 250 14.48 -5.86 -1.42
CA SER A 250 15.91 -5.88 -1.73
C SER A 250 16.69 -6.78 -0.77
N ALA A 251 16.36 -6.79 0.53
CA ALA A 251 16.98 -7.67 1.51
C ALA A 251 16.70 -9.15 1.26
N ILE A 252 15.48 -9.48 0.81
CA ILE A 252 15.03 -10.88 0.68
C ILE A 252 15.36 -11.45 -0.70
N CYS A 253 15.09 -10.68 -1.75
CA CYS A 253 15.25 -11.11 -3.14
C CYS A 253 16.59 -10.73 -3.75
N GLY A 254 17.32 -9.79 -3.11
CA GLY A 254 18.53 -9.19 -3.67
C GLY A 254 18.23 -7.99 -4.58
N ALA A 255 19.29 -7.40 -5.12
CA ALA A 255 19.15 -6.28 -6.05
C ALA A 255 18.50 -6.72 -7.36
N PRO A 256 17.57 -5.93 -7.93
CA PRO A 256 17.00 -6.25 -9.23
C PRO A 256 18.08 -6.20 -10.33
N TYR A 257 18.26 -7.29 -11.06
CA TYR A 257 19.35 -7.42 -12.03
C TYR A 257 19.14 -6.67 -13.35
N LYS A 258 17.92 -6.34 -13.75
CA LYS A 258 17.62 -5.53 -14.95
C LYS A 258 16.21 -4.96 -14.90
N VAL A 259 16.12 -3.68 -14.66
CA VAL A 259 14.94 -2.93 -15.10
C VAL A 259 15.25 -2.44 -16.51
N LYS A 260 14.48 -2.89 -17.53
CA LYS A 260 14.59 -2.32 -18.87
C LYS A 260 14.12 -0.86 -18.79
N SER A 261 15.04 0.06 -19.06
CA SER A 261 14.72 1.48 -19.25
C SER A 261 13.86 1.67 -20.50
#